data_bd342bc3998dd6ad5c042c7d50415a0c
#
_entry.id   bd342bc3998dd6ad5c042c7d50415a0c
#
_cell.length_a   1.000
_cell.length_b   1.000
_cell.length_c   1.000
_cell.angle_alpha   90.00
_cell.angle_beta   90.00
_cell.angle_gamma   90.00
#
_symmetry.space_group_name_H-M   'P 1'
#
loop_
_entity.id
_entity.type
_entity.pdbx_description
1 polymer ?
#
loop_
_entity_poly.entity_id
_entity_poly.type
_entity_poly.pdbx_seq_one_letter_code
_entity_poly.pdbx_strand_id
1 'polypeptide(L)'
;MKKIISTLILLAILILISLAIILSTIGIETNRFNNLISKKIYQSNKNINLELTTIKFKLDLKEISLFLETNNPQIDYRNILIPAKNIKVYIDFTSLLISDPKIKKINLVLDQLDIKQLKKISVTFKPSNFKSFLNNKIKQGKLN
;
A
#
# COMPACT_ATOMS: atom_id res chain seq x y z
N MET A 1 7.95 26.88 37.36
CA MET A 1 7.86 26.90 35.90
C MET A 1 8.67 25.80 35.20
N LYS A 2 10.00 25.64 35.45
CA LYS A 2 10.84 24.61 34.78
C LYS A 2 10.32 23.17 34.94
N LYS A 3 9.86 22.77 36.13
CA LYS A 3 9.31 21.41 36.37
C LYS A 3 8.04 21.15 35.58
N ILE A 4 7.14 22.12 35.45
CA ILE A 4 5.88 21.98 34.68
C ILE A 4 6.18 21.81 33.19
N ILE A 5 7.12 22.59 32.66
CA ILE A 5 7.55 22.47 31.25
C ILE A 5 8.18 21.08 30.98
N SER A 6 9.07 20.62 31.88
CA SER A 6 9.69 19.31 31.77
C SER A 6 8.64 18.17 31.78
N THR A 7 7.64 18.25 32.66
CA THR A 7 6.55 17.29 32.74
C THR A 7 5.70 17.28 31.47
N LEU A 8 5.39 18.45 30.91
CA LEU A 8 4.64 18.56 29.65
C LEU A 8 5.41 17.97 28.46
N ILE A 9 6.72 18.21 28.38
CA ILE A 9 7.58 17.63 27.34
C ILE A 9 7.60 16.11 27.46
N LEU A 10 7.78 15.58 28.69
CA LEU A 10 7.78 14.14 28.93
C LEU A 10 6.44 13.50 28.51
N LEU A 11 5.33 14.15 28.86
CA LEU A 11 3.99 13.66 28.49
C LEU A 11 3.82 13.67 26.96
N ALA A 12 4.26 14.72 26.28
CA ALA A 12 4.18 14.81 24.81
C ALA A 12 5.01 13.70 24.14
N ILE A 13 6.21 13.42 24.64
CA ILE A 13 7.06 12.33 24.13
C ILE A 13 6.35 10.97 24.32
N LEU A 14 5.75 10.73 25.49
CA LEU A 14 5.05 9.49 25.79
C LEU A 14 3.83 9.29 24.87
N ILE A 15 3.08 10.35 24.57
CA ILE A 15 1.96 10.31 23.60
C ILE A 15 2.47 9.99 22.20
N LEU A 16 3.58 10.61 21.75
CA LEU A 16 4.15 10.34 20.42
C LEU A 16 4.64 8.88 20.29
N ILE A 17 5.29 8.36 21.32
CA ILE A 17 5.73 6.95 21.35
C ILE A 17 4.52 6.01 21.28
N SER A 18 3.48 6.27 22.08
CA SER A 18 2.26 5.47 22.07
C SER A 18 1.57 5.50 20.70
N LEU A 19 1.49 6.65 20.07
CA LEU A 19 0.94 6.81 18.73
C LEU A 19 1.75 6.05 17.68
N ALA A 20 3.08 6.11 17.76
CA ALA A 20 3.98 5.39 16.86
C ALA A 20 3.80 3.86 17.01
N ILE A 21 3.65 3.36 18.24
CA ILE A 21 3.39 1.93 18.49
C ILE A 21 2.05 1.51 17.90
N ILE A 22 0.98 2.28 18.13
CA ILE A 22 -0.36 1.98 17.59
C ILE A 22 -0.32 1.96 16.05
N LEU A 23 0.28 2.97 15.43
CA LEU A 23 0.41 3.05 13.97
C LEU A 23 1.26 1.92 13.39
N SER A 24 2.31 1.51 14.11
CA SER A 24 3.20 0.45 13.65
C SER A 24 2.59 -0.96 13.76
N THR A 25 1.76 -1.20 14.78
CA THR A 25 1.20 -2.54 15.07
C THR A 25 -0.19 -2.71 14.47
N ILE A 26 -1.14 -1.92 14.92
CA ILE A 26 -2.56 -2.07 14.58
C ILE A 26 -2.90 -1.28 13.30
N GLY A 27 -2.38 -0.05 13.21
CA GLY A 27 -2.77 0.93 12.20
C GLY A 27 -4.12 1.58 12.51
N ILE A 28 -4.47 2.59 11.73
CA ILE A 28 -5.75 3.30 11.80
C ILE A 28 -6.57 2.94 10.56
N GLU A 29 -7.76 2.38 10.77
CA GLU A 29 -8.66 2.07 9.67
C GLU A 29 -9.29 3.36 9.12
N THR A 30 -9.33 3.45 7.79
CA THR A 30 -9.91 4.59 7.10
C THR A 30 -10.49 4.18 5.75
N ASN A 31 -11.64 4.73 5.40
CA ASN A 31 -12.25 4.56 4.09
C ASN A 31 -12.13 5.82 3.23
N ARG A 32 -11.56 6.90 3.80
CA ARG A 32 -11.49 8.21 3.13
C ARG A 32 -10.68 8.18 1.82
N PHE A 33 -9.72 7.28 1.72
CA PHE A 33 -8.81 7.21 0.57
C PHE A 33 -9.22 6.19 -0.49
N ASN A 34 -10.24 5.34 -0.22
CA ASN A 34 -10.67 4.29 -1.15
C ASN A 34 -10.96 4.86 -2.54
N ASN A 35 -11.87 5.83 -2.61
CA ASN A 35 -12.29 6.44 -3.86
C ASN A 35 -11.15 7.20 -4.54
N LEU A 36 -10.29 7.85 -3.76
CA LEU A 36 -9.15 8.60 -4.29
C LEU A 36 -8.13 7.66 -4.95
N ILE A 37 -7.81 6.55 -4.29
CA ILE A 37 -6.85 5.57 -4.80
C ILE A 37 -7.41 4.87 -6.02
N SER A 38 -8.64 4.38 -5.96
CA SER A 38 -9.32 3.73 -7.09
C SER A 38 -9.40 4.66 -8.30
N LYS A 39 -9.77 5.92 -8.09
CA LYS A 39 -9.83 6.93 -9.14
C LYS A 39 -8.47 7.24 -9.74
N LYS A 40 -7.42 7.42 -8.93
CA LYS A 40 -6.05 7.66 -9.43
C LYS A 40 -5.52 6.47 -10.23
N ILE A 41 -5.78 5.25 -9.79
CA ILE A 41 -5.37 4.06 -10.53
C ILE A 41 -6.12 3.95 -11.85
N TYR A 42 -7.43 4.16 -11.85
CA TYR A 42 -8.24 4.15 -13.08
C TYR A 42 -7.81 5.25 -14.07
N GLN A 43 -7.47 6.44 -13.57
CA GLN A 43 -6.95 7.53 -14.40
C GLN A 43 -5.58 7.21 -15.01
N SER A 44 -4.73 6.52 -14.25
CA SER A 44 -3.40 6.07 -14.71
C SER A 44 -3.52 4.95 -15.75
N ASN A 45 -4.47 4.04 -15.58
CA ASN A 45 -4.71 2.94 -16.52
C ASN A 45 -6.20 2.56 -16.52
N LYS A 46 -6.93 2.97 -17.57
CA LYS A 46 -8.37 2.71 -17.72
C LYS A 46 -8.74 1.21 -17.76
N ASN A 47 -7.78 0.34 -17.98
CA ASN A 47 -8.01 -1.11 -17.99
C ASN A 47 -7.94 -1.74 -16.59
N ILE A 48 -7.59 -0.97 -15.55
CA ILE A 48 -7.51 -1.43 -14.18
C ILE A 48 -8.68 -0.87 -13.39
N ASN A 49 -9.51 -1.74 -12.84
CA ASN A 49 -10.48 -1.39 -11.83
C ASN A 49 -10.00 -1.96 -10.49
N LEU A 50 -9.95 -1.11 -9.48
CA LEU A 50 -9.52 -1.49 -8.13
C LEU A 50 -10.63 -1.16 -7.15
N GLU A 51 -11.17 -2.19 -6.51
CA GLU A 51 -12.10 -2.04 -5.40
C GLU A 51 -11.39 -2.34 -4.07
N LEU A 52 -11.44 -1.37 -3.18
CA LEU A 52 -10.81 -1.43 -1.86
C LEU A 52 -11.89 -1.54 -0.80
N THR A 53 -11.74 -2.49 0.13
CA THR A 53 -12.64 -2.64 1.26
C THR A 53 -12.24 -1.70 2.39
N THR A 54 -11.29 -2.10 3.19
CA THR A 54 -10.80 -1.33 4.34
C THR A 54 -9.32 -1.03 4.13
N ILE A 55 -8.94 0.20 4.32
CA ILE A 55 -7.54 0.62 4.27
C ILE A 55 -7.07 0.88 5.70
N LYS A 56 -5.91 0.31 6.06
CA LYS A 56 -5.19 0.61 7.30
C LYS A 56 -4.03 1.53 7.02
N PHE A 57 -4.02 2.64 7.71
CA PHE A 57 -2.90 3.57 7.71
C PHE A 57 -1.89 3.11 8.76
N LYS A 58 -0.67 2.78 8.34
CA LYS A 58 0.37 2.20 9.18
C LYS A 58 1.70 2.93 9.03
N LEU A 59 2.52 2.82 10.08
CA LEU A 59 3.90 3.30 10.12
C LEU A 59 4.87 2.12 9.99
N ASP A 60 5.76 2.20 9.01
CA ASP A 60 6.91 1.31 8.91
C ASP A 60 8.09 1.92 9.66
N LEU A 61 8.43 1.33 10.81
CA LEU A 61 9.52 1.83 11.66
C LEU A 61 10.91 1.60 11.06
N LYS A 62 11.05 0.59 10.16
CA LYS A 62 12.34 0.29 9.51
C LYS A 62 12.66 1.29 8.40
N GLU A 63 11.66 1.64 7.61
CA GLU A 63 11.81 2.59 6.50
C GLU A 63 11.44 4.02 6.93
N ILE A 64 10.98 4.22 8.17
CA ILE A 64 10.44 5.50 8.70
C ILE A 64 9.48 6.13 7.70
N SER A 65 8.54 5.32 7.22
CA SER A 65 7.61 5.71 6.18
C SER A 65 6.18 5.32 6.53
N LEU A 66 5.23 6.13 6.07
CA LEU A 66 3.82 5.82 6.20
C LEU A 66 3.36 5.03 4.99
N PHE A 67 2.50 4.05 5.20
CA PHE A 67 1.90 3.27 4.12
C PHE A 67 0.43 2.98 4.39
N LEU A 68 -0.30 2.81 3.30
CA LEU A 68 -1.67 2.32 3.30
C LEU A 68 -1.63 0.83 2.98
N GLU A 69 -2.28 0.02 3.80
CA GLU A 69 -2.39 -1.43 3.62
C GLU A 69 -3.86 -1.81 3.44
N THR A 70 -4.14 -2.59 2.41
CA THR A 70 -5.46 -3.21 2.25
C THR A 70 -5.29 -4.70 2.02
N ASN A 71 -6.17 -5.48 2.65
CA ASN A 71 -6.21 -6.92 2.51
C ASN A 71 -7.33 -7.31 1.55
N ASN A 72 -7.09 -8.35 0.76
CA ASN A 72 -8.03 -8.93 -0.21
C ASN A 72 -8.68 -7.86 -1.13
N PRO A 73 -7.90 -6.97 -1.76
CA PRO A 73 -8.42 -6.02 -2.71
C PRO A 73 -8.92 -6.75 -3.96
N GLN A 74 -10.01 -6.27 -4.55
CA GLN A 74 -10.47 -6.78 -5.84
C GLN A 74 -9.81 -5.95 -6.94
N ILE A 75 -9.00 -6.61 -7.76
CA ILE A 75 -8.30 -5.98 -8.88
C ILE A 75 -8.79 -6.64 -10.16
N ASP A 76 -9.48 -5.88 -10.99
CA ASP A 76 -9.84 -6.31 -12.32
C ASP A 76 -8.93 -5.66 -13.35
N TYR A 77 -8.31 -6.47 -14.17
CA TYR A 77 -7.55 -6.01 -15.32
C TYR A 77 -8.17 -6.57 -16.60
N ARG A 78 -8.78 -5.70 -17.39
CA ARG A 78 -9.49 -6.09 -18.64
C ARG A 78 -10.48 -7.24 -18.42
N ASN A 79 -11.30 -7.14 -17.37
CA ASN A 79 -12.28 -8.14 -16.95
C ASN A 79 -11.66 -9.48 -16.49
N ILE A 80 -10.38 -9.48 -16.13
CA ILE A 80 -9.72 -10.62 -15.52
C ILE A 80 -9.44 -10.27 -14.07
N LEU A 81 -10.04 -11.02 -13.14
CA LEU A 81 -9.79 -10.85 -11.72
C LEU A 81 -8.38 -11.31 -11.38
N ILE A 82 -7.58 -10.40 -10.82
CA ILE A 82 -6.26 -10.70 -10.30
C ILE A 82 -6.38 -10.97 -8.81
N PRO A 83 -6.13 -12.19 -8.34
CA PRO A 83 -6.21 -12.52 -6.93
C PRO A 83 -5.06 -11.86 -6.19
N ALA A 84 -5.37 -10.80 -5.46
CA ALA A 84 -4.42 -10.08 -4.63
C ALA A 84 -4.72 -10.33 -3.15
N LYS A 85 -3.72 -10.77 -2.40
CA LYS A 85 -3.82 -10.98 -0.97
C LYS A 85 -3.67 -9.68 -0.18
N ASN A 86 -2.74 -8.83 -0.63
CA ASN A 86 -2.43 -7.60 0.08
C ASN A 86 -1.82 -6.57 -0.87
N ILE A 87 -2.19 -5.31 -0.68
CA ILE A 87 -1.52 -4.16 -1.30
C ILE A 87 -1.01 -3.24 -0.21
N LYS A 88 0.26 -2.82 -0.34
CA LYS A 88 0.87 -1.77 0.49
C LYS A 88 1.29 -0.63 -0.42
N VAL A 89 0.77 0.56 -0.16
CA VAL A 89 1.09 1.79 -0.88
C VAL A 89 1.86 2.70 0.06
N TYR A 90 3.16 2.85 -0.16
CA TYR A 90 4.02 3.75 0.60
C TYR A 90 3.87 5.17 0.07
N ILE A 91 3.62 6.10 0.98
CA ILE A 91 3.38 7.50 0.68
C ILE A 91 4.57 8.30 1.18
N ASP A 92 5.01 9.26 0.39
CA ASP A 92 6.03 10.21 0.83
C ASP A 92 5.46 11.12 1.91
N PHE A 93 6.08 11.09 3.10
CA PHE A 93 5.61 11.84 4.26
C PHE A 93 5.59 13.35 4.02
N THR A 94 6.58 13.88 3.33
CA THR A 94 6.65 15.31 3.02
C THR A 94 5.54 15.76 2.09
N SER A 95 5.14 14.90 1.16
CA SER A 95 4.05 15.18 0.22
C SER A 95 2.67 15.21 0.89
N LEU A 96 2.50 14.47 2.00
CA LEU A 96 1.27 14.53 2.81
C LEU A 96 1.09 15.89 3.48
N LEU A 97 2.19 16.52 3.92
CA LEU A 97 2.15 17.83 4.55
C LEU A 97 1.77 18.95 3.57
N ILE A 98 2.05 18.75 2.29
CA ILE A 98 1.80 19.73 1.20
C ILE A 98 0.42 19.52 0.55
N SER A 99 -0.37 18.54 1.04
CA SER A 99 -1.69 18.15 0.48
C SER A 99 -1.65 17.60 -0.95
N ASP A 100 -0.47 17.20 -1.45
CA ASP A 100 -0.29 16.51 -2.73
C ASP A 100 0.38 15.15 -2.52
N PRO A 101 -0.36 14.11 -2.08
CA PRO A 101 0.20 12.82 -1.72
C PRO A 101 0.87 12.14 -2.91
N LYS A 102 2.17 11.94 -2.83
CA LYS A 102 2.97 11.24 -3.82
C LYS A 102 3.22 9.79 -3.39
N ILE A 103 2.93 8.88 -4.31
CA ILE A 103 3.22 7.45 -4.09
C ILE A 103 4.71 7.22 -4.32
N LYS A 104 5.38 6.70 -3.30
CA LYS A 104 6.81 6.36 -3.33
C LYS A 104 7.05 4.94 -3.83
N LYS A 105 6.20 3.99 -3.41
CA LYS A 105 6.37 2.56 -3.69
C LYS A 105 5.04 1.83 -3.53
N ILE A 106 4.79 0.86 -4.39
CA ILE A 106 3.64 -0.04 -4.27
C ILE A 106 4.16 -1.45 -4.17
N ASN A 107 3.77 -2.16 -3.11
CA ASN A 107 4.02 -3.58 -2.95
C ASN A 107 2.70 -4.33 -3.09
N LEU A 108 2.63 -5.21 -4.08
CA LEU A 108 1.51 -6.09 -4.34
C LEU A 108 1.92 -7.52 -3.99
N VAL A 109 1.17 -8.14 -3.10
CA VAL A 109 1.29 -9.57 -2.80
C VAL A 109 0.11 -10.26 -3.47
N LEU A 110 0.41 -11.11 -4.43
CA LEU A 110 -0.60 -11.94 -5.10
C LEU A 110 -0.90 -13.18 -4.25
N ASP A 111 -2.13 -13.66 -4.35
CA ASP A 111 -2.50 -14.96 -3.82
C ASP A 111 -1.99 -16.08 -4.76
N GLN A 112 -2.14 -17.34 -4.36
CA GLN A 112 -1.75 -18.46 -5.19
C GLN A 112 -2.49 -18.40 -6.52
N LEU A 113 -1.73 -18.26 -7.61
CA LEU A 113 -2.27 -18.27 -8.97
C LEU A 113 -2.21 -19.70 -9.51
N ASP A 114 -3.37 -20.23 -9.93
CA ASP A 114 -3.40 -21.44 -10.73
C ASP A 114 -2.74 -21.20 -12.09
N ILE A 115 -2.08 -22.23 -12.66
CA ILE A 115 -1.39 -22.18 -13.96
C ILE A 115 -2.33 -21.69 -15.07
N LYS A 116 -3.61 -22.06 -15.01
CA LYS A 116 -4.62 -21.60 -15.96
C LYS A 116 -4.90 -20.09 -15.87
N GLN A 117 -4.94 -19.55 -14.65
CA GLN A 117 -5.11 -18.11 -14.40
C GLN A 117 -3.86 -17.35 -14.84
N LEU A 118 -2.67 -17.89 -14.53
CA LEU A 118 -1.39 -17.31 -14.94
C LEU A 118 -1.28 -17.22 -16.47
N LYS A 119 -1.74 -18.24 -17.19
CA LYS A 119 -1.79 -18.27 -18.65
C LYS A 119 -2.75 -17.22 -19.22
N LYS A 120 -3.93 -17.04 -18.64
CA LYS A 120 -4.88 -15.98 -19.03
C LYS A 120 -4.31 -14.59 -18.82
N ILE A 121 -3.68 -14.36 -17.67
CA ILE A 121 -3.04 -13.09 -17.33
C ILE A 121 -1.86 -12.80 -18.27
N SER A 122 -1.02 -13.81 -18.55
CA SER A 122 0.16 -13.66 -19.43
C SER A 122 -0.19 -13.28 -20.86
N VAL A 123 -1.29 -13.80 -21.40
CA VAL A 123 -1.79 -13.46 -22.75
C VAL A 123 -2.31 -12.02 -22.82
N THR A 124 -2.79 -11.49 -21.68
CA THR A 124 -3.41 -10.15 -21.63
C THR A 124 -2.39 -9.04 -21.39
N PHE A 125 -1.24 -9.34 -20.79
CA PHE A 125 -0.13 -8.40 -20.64
C PHE A 125 0.70 -8.34 -21.93
N LYS A 126 1.08 -7.11 -22.34
CA LYS A 126 2.12 -7.00 -23.38
C LYS A 126 3.39 -7.70 -22.90
N PRO A 127 4.08 -8.49 -23.76
CA PRO A 127 5.25 -9.28 -23.36
C PRO A 127 6.34 -8.50 -22.62
N SER A 128 6.52 -7.22 -22.95
CA SER A 128 7.49 -6.34 -22.29
C SER A 128 7.16 -6.07 -20.81
N ASN A 129 5.89 -5.89 -20.49
CA ASN A 129 5.46 -5.57 -19.11
C ASN A 129 5.44 -6.82 -18.22
N PHE A 130 5.11 -7.98 -18.80
CA PHE A 130 5.15 -9.26 -18.09
C PHE A 130 6.59 -9.69 -17.78
N LYS A 131 7.52 -9.50 -18.73
CA LYS A 131 8.94 -9.79 -18.53
C LYS A 131 9.56 -8.89 -17.46
N SER A 132 9.19 -7.61 -17.42
CA SER A 132 9.61 -6.67 -16.38
C SER A 132 9.04 -7.06 -15.00
N PHE A 133 7.78 -7.47 -14.95
CA PHE A 133 7.12 -7.95 -13.73
C PHE A 133 7.80 -9.22 -13.18
N LEU A 134 8.05 -10.22 -14.04
CA LEU A 134 8.75 -11.45 -13.66
C LEU A 134 10.19 -11.18 -13.22
N ASN A 135 10.94 -10.35 -13.95
CA ASN A 135 12.33 -10.02 -13.60
C ASN A 135 12.43 -9.31 -12.25
N ASN A 136 11.49 -8.43 -11.91
CA ASN A 136 11.43 -7.80 -10.59
C ASN A 136 11.09 -8.81 -9.47
N LYS A 137 10.25 -9.80 -9.74
CA LYS A 137 9.91 -10.85 -8.78
C LYS A 137 11.05 -11.86 -8.61
N ILE A 138 11.72 -12.24 -9.68
CA ILE A 138 12.88 -13.16 -9.66
C ILE A 138 14.08 -12.51 -8.95
N LYS A 139 14.36 -11.22 -9.18
CA LYS A 139 15.40 -10.48 -8.45
C LYS A 139 15.15 -10.36 -6.95
N GLN A 140 13.89 -10.44 -6.51
CA GLN A 140 13.53 -10.39 -5.07
C GLN A 140 13.46 -11.77 -4.41
N GLY A 141 13.78 -12.86 -5.13
CA GLY A 141 13.86 -14.22 -4.59
C GLY A 141 12.53 -14.76 -4.00
N LYS A 142 11.40 -14.25 -4.45
CA LYS A 142 10.07 -14.63 -3.97
C LYS A 142 9.21 -15.14 -5.11
N LEU A 143 9.54 -16.34 -5.58
CA LEU A 143 8.60 -17.27 -6.19
C LEU A 143 8.39 -18.37 -5.15
N ASN A 144 7.44 -18.19 -4.25
CA ASN A 144 6.79 -19.26 -3.51
C ASN A 144 5.40 -19.39 -4.06
#